data_3077ab92560300d0a488355fa21ad090
#
_entry.id   3077ab92560300d0a488355fa21ad090
#
_cell.length_a   1.000
_cell.length_b   1.000
_cell.length_c   1.000
_cell.angle_alpha   90.00
_cell.angle_beta   90.00
_cell.angle_gamma   90.00
#
_symmetry.space_group_name_H-M   'P 1'
#
loop_
_entity.id
_entity.type
_entity.pdbx_description
1 polymer ?
#
loop_
_entity_poly.entity_id
_entity_poly.type
_entity_poly.pdbx_seq_one_letter_code
_entity_poly.pdbx_strand_id
1 'polypeptide(L)'
;MPQYGFFFDQSRCTGCHACSVACKGWYDIAPGPLKYMRVFQWEQGAFPNLRLGFLAVNCYHCENPVCLRECPQDAIFKEDRYGAVLIDQERCQAEGECKRECWEACPYGSIVFASDDPGEKARNCTMCIDRLEDGQTPICVLSCSLRALEFGPIDELRGKYGGLNTLDEMPSGETTGPSVVFKPRDGKKQLVPWDAERALDLWQNRGPLAPADLPPIYTSRDDVVNPPAGVRGRDRLNLKPRTAEE
;
A
#
# COMPACT_ATOMS: atom_id res chain seq x y z
N MET A 1 -10.13 -25.40 0.13
CA MET A 1 -10.82 -24.24 -0.46
C MET A 1 -9.86 -23.56 -1.41
N PRO A 2 -10.28 -23.11 -2.58
CA PRO A 2 -9.44 -22.33 -3.44
C PRO A 2 -9.05 -21.01 -2.73
N GLN A 3 -7.82 -20.58 -2.89
CA GLN A 3 -7.34 -19.32 -2.35
C GLN A 3 -6.85 -18.45 -3.50
N TYR A 4 -7.49 -17.32 -3.67
CA TYR A 4 -7.05 -16.28 -4.59
C TYR A 4 -6.22 -15.23 -3.87
N GLY A 5 -5.40 -14.53 -4.60
CA GLY A 5 -4.51 -13.53 -4.03
C GLY A 5 -4.00 -12.53 -5.06
N PHE A 6 -3.10 -11.69 -4.60
CA PHE A 6 -2.53 -10.63 -5.42
C PHE A 6 -1.04 -10.89 -5.66
N PHE A 7 -0.55 -10.42 -6.78
CA PHE A 7 0.87 -10.25 -7.04
C PHE A 7 1.16 -8.75 -7.12
N PHE A 8 2.29 -8.34 -6.56
CA PHE A 8 2.76 -6.96 -6.62
C PHE A 8 4.23 -6.89 -7.03
N ASP A 9 4.49 -6.26 -8.18
CA ASP A 9 5.84 -5.96 -8.67
C ASP A 9 6.25 -4.55 -8.22
N GLN A 10 7.07 -4.48 -7.17
CA GLN A 10 7.56 -3.22 -6.63
C GLN A 10 8.43 -2.45 -7.64
N SER A 11 9.06 -3.15 -8.58
CA SER A 11 9.92 -2.52 -9.60
C SER A 11 9.13 -1.71 -10.63
N ARG A 12 7.85 -2.03 -10.82
CA ARG A 12 6.94 -1.36 -11.76
C ARG A 12 6.10 -0.27 -11.11
N CYS A 13 5.91 -0.33 -9.79
CA CYS A 13 5.07 0.65 -9.09
C CYS A 13 5.78 2.01 -9.03
N THR A 14 5.06 3.04 -9.40
CA THR A 14 5.51 4.45 -9.36
C THR A 14 4.74 5.31 -8.35
N GLY A 15 3.88 4.69 -7.54
CA GLY A 15 3.08 5.42 -6.56
C GLY A 15 1.99 6.32 -7.17
N CYS A 16 1.49 6.04 -8.36
CA CYS A 16 0.54 6.90 -9.07
C CYS A 16 -0.88 6.93 -8.46
N HIS A 17 -1.18 6.12 -7.46
CA HIS A 17 -2.47 6.00 -6.78
C HIS A 17 -3.69 5.60 -7.64
N ALA A 18 -3.53 5.28 -8.93
CA ALA A 18 -4.64 4.89 -9.79
C ALA A 18 -5.46 3.73 -9.20
N CYS A 19 -4.81 2.72 -8.61
CA CYS A 19 -5.46 1.61 -7.93
C CYS A 19 -6.32 2.06 -6.73
N SER A 20 -5.85 3.02 -5.94
CA SER A 20 -6.57 3.57 -4.79
C SER A 20 -7.78 4.38 -5.22
N VAL A 21 -7.63 5.25 -6.22
CA VAL A 21 -8.71 6.08 -6.76
C VAL A 21 -9.79 5.23 -7.41
N ALA A 22 -9.40 4.25 -8.25
CA ALA A 22 -10.35 3.34 -8.87
C ALA A 22 -11.12 2.50 -7.86
N CYS A 23 -10.45 2.03 -6.79
CA CYS A 23 -11.12 1.32 -5.70
C CYS A 23 -12.15 2.19 -4.98
N LYS A 24 -11.80 3.45 -4.69
CA LYS A 24 -12.75 4.40 -4.09
C LYS A 24 -13.96 4.67 -5.00
N GLY A 25 -13.70 4.89 -6.29
CA GLY A 25 -14.78 5.14 -7.27
C GLY A 25 -15.70 3.94 -7.44
N TRP A 26 -15.16 2.71 -7.43
CA TRP A 26 -15.97 1.49 -7.56
C TRP A 26 -16.92 1.26 -6.39
N TYR A 27 -16.46 1.57 -5.18
CA TYR A 27 -17.23 1.36 -3.94
C TYR A 27 -17.90 2.62 -3.41
N ASP A 28 -18.00 3.67 -4.21
CA ASP A 28 -18.60 4.97 -3.82
C ASP A 28 -18.06 5.50 -2.47
N ILE A 29 -16.78 5.27 -2.23
CA ILE A 29 -16.12 5.76 -1.02
C ILE A 29 -15.83 7.25 -1.16
N ALA A 30 -16.48 8.06 -0.34
CA ALA A 30 -16.31 9.50 -0.30
C ALA A 30 -14.82 9.91 -0.16
N PRO A 31 -14.44 11.13 -0.61
CA PRO A 31 -13.13 11.69 -0.30
C PRO A 31 -12.88 11.67 1.21
N GLY A 32 -11.68 11.28 1.62
CA GLY A 32 -11.33 11.18 3.04
C GLY A 32 -10.44 9.97 3.36
N PRO A 33 -10.30 9.63 4.65
CA PRO A 33 -9.34 8.65 5.15
C PRO A 33 -9.66 7.21 4.74
N LEU A 34 -10.94 6.87 4.58
CA LEU A 34 -11.37 5.51 4.26
C LEU A 34 -10.80 5.06 2.91
N LYS A 35 -9.98 4.02 2.91
CA LYS A 35 -9.36 3.44 1.72
C LYS A 35 -9.20 1.93 1.91
N TYR A 36 -9.72 1.14 0.98
CA TYR A 36 -9.45 -0.30 0.95
C TYR A 36 -8.10 -0.62 0.28
N MET A 37 -7.71 0.20 -0.69
CA MET A 37 -6.41 0.13 -1.35
C MET A 37 -5.62 1.40 -1.03
N ARG A 38 -4.42 1.23 -0.48
CA ARG A 38 -3.51 2.33 -0.10
C ARG A 38 -2.20 2.18 -0.83
N VAL A 39 -1.53 3.27 -1.08
CA VAL A 39 -0.18 3.27 -1.64
C VAL A 39 0.72 4.03 -0.68
N PHE A 40 1.72 3.33 -0.16
CA PHE A 40 2.76 3.91 0.68
C PHE A 40 3.94 4.32 -0.17
N GLN A 41 4.59 5.37 0.24
CA GLN A 41 5.79 5.90 -0.37
C GLN A 41 6.81 6.21 0.72
N TRP A 42 8.06 5.84 0.50
CA TRP A 42 9.15 6.16 1.42
C TRP A 42 10.46 6.34 0.68
N GLU A 43 11.37 7.02 1.34
CA GLU A 43 12.72 7.26 0.86
C GLU A 43 13.72 6.47 1.71
N GLN A 44 14.71 5.90 1.07
CA GLN A 44 15.81 5.16 1.72
C GLN A 44 17.15 5.69 1.22
N GLY A 45 18.12 5.78 2.16
CA GLY A 45 19.46 6.23 1.85
C GLY A 45 19.60 7.76 1.89
N ALA A 46 20.73 8.23 1.39
CA ALA A 46 21.05 9.65 1.28
C ALA A 46 21.64 9.93 -0.10
N PHE A 47 21.54 11.17 -0.54
CA PHE A 47 22.17 11.57 -1.79
C PHE A 47 23.67 11.19 -1.80
N PRO A 48 24.21 10.63 -2.88
CA PRO A 48 23.58 10.39 -4.18
C PRO A 48 22.85 9.03 -4.31
N ASN A 49 22.79 8.24 -3.25
CA ASN A 49 22.23 6.88 -3.25
C ASN A 49 20.78 6.83 -2.73
N LEU A 50 20.03 7.89 -2.94
CA LEU A 50 18.62 7.96 -2.56
C LEU A 50 17.77 6.99 -3.39
N ARG A 51 16.87 6.27 -2.73
CA ARG A 51 15.91 5.34 -3.34
C ARG A 51 14.50 5.68 -2.90
N LEU A 52 13.57 5.67 -3.85
CA LEU A 52 12.13 5.76 -3.57
C LEU A 52 11.53 4.37 -3.61
N GLY A 53 10.86 3.98 -2.55
CA GLY A 53 10.06 2.77 -2.46
C GLY A 53 8.58 3.09 -2.58
N PHE A 54 7.80 2.16 -3.17
CA PHE A 54 6.35 2.22 -3.24
C PHE A 54 5.78 0.87 -2.87
N LEU A 55 4.66 0.86 -2.16
CA LEU A 55 3.96 -0.35 -1.78
C LEU A 55 2.45 -0.12 -1.85
N ALA A 56 1.77 -0.89 -2.70
CA ALA A 56 0.33 -0.95 -2.71
C ALA A 56 -0.14 -2.00 -1.68
N VAL A 57 -0.98 -1.59 -0.75
CA VAL A 57 -1.51 -2.42 0.34
C VAL A 57 -3.02 -2.42 0.30
N ASN A 58 -3.59 -3.62 0.25
CA ASN A 58 -5.00 -3.91 0.47
C ASN A 58 -5.13 -5.01 1.53
N CYS A 59 -6.33 -5.53 1.76
CA CYS A 59 -6.44 -6.78 2.51
C CYS A 59 -5.80 -7.90 1.70
N TYR A 60 -4.89 -8.64 2.31
CA TYR A 60 -4.22 -9.78 1.67
C TYR A 60 -5.00 -11.10 1.82
N HIS A 61 -6.20 -11.05 2.37
CA HIS A 61 -7.10 -12.21 2.52
C HIS A 61 -6.37 -13.46 3.01
N CYS A 62 -5.70 -13.31 4.14
CA CYS A 62 -4.78 -14.29 4.74
C CYS A 62 -5.36 -15.70 4.78
N GLU A 63 -4.50 -16.71 4.69
CA GLU A 63 -4.87 -18.11 4.87
C GLU A 63 -5.34 -18.36 6.32
N ASN A 64 -4.64 -17.72 7.28
CA ASN A 64 -4.95 -17.75 8.71
C ASN A 64 -5.28 -16.33 9.21
N PRO A 65 -6.49 -15.80 8.94
CA PRO A 65 -6.82 -14.43 9.25
C PRO A 65 -6.97 -14.21 10.76
N VAL A 66 -6.01 -13.53 11.37
CA VAL A 66 -6.04 -13.19 12.80
C VAL A 66 -7.21 -12.28 13.16
N CYS A 67 -7.58 -11.37 12.25
CA CYS A 67 -8.73 -10.48 12.44
C CYS A 67 -10.06 -11.24 12.60
N LEU A 68 -10.22 -12.40 11.97
CA LEU A 68 -11.38 -13.25 12.12
C LEU A 68 -11.45 -13.84 13.53
N ARG A 69 -10.31 -14.33 14.04
CA ARG A 69 -10.24 -14.95 15.36
C ARG A 69 -10.45 -13.98 16.51
N GLU A 70 -10.02 -12.74 16.30
CA GLU A 70 -10.12 -11.69 17.32
C GLU A 70 -11.42 -10.89 17.24
N CYS A 71 -12.35 -11.25 16.35
CA CYS A 71 -13.64 -10.58 16.28
C CYS A 71 -14.60 -11.11 17.35
N PRO A 72 -14.98 -10.32 18.37
CA PRO A 72 -15.84 -10.81 19.46
C PRO A 72 -17.30 -11.07 19.01
N GLN A 73 -17.65 -10.66 17.81
CA GLN A 73 -19.02 -10.75 17.27
C GLN A 73 -19.15 -11.76 16.11
N ASP A 74 -18.08 -12.50 15.82
CA ASP A 74 -18.01 -13.42 14.67
C ASP A 74 -18.50 -12.78 13.35
N ALA A 75 -18.27 -11.47 13.22
CA ALA A 75 -18.68 -10.70 12.04
C ALA A 75 -17.72 -10.87 10.86
N ILE A 76 -16.52 -11.40 11.08
CA ILE A 76 -15.53 -11.61 10.03
C ILE A 76 -15.54 -13.07 9.63
N PHE A 77 -15.60 -13.34 8.34
CA PHE A 77 -15.64 -14.70 7.81
C PHE A 77 -14.80 -14.85 6.55
N LYS A 78 -14.49 -16.07 6.19
CA LYS A 78 -13.78 -16.40 4.97
C LYS A 78 -14.75 -17.03 3.95
N GLU A 79 -14.83 -16.41 2.80
CA GLU A 79 -15.71 -16.85 1.69
C GLU A 79 -15.07 -18.03 0.95
N ASP A 80 -15.87 -19.04 0.60
CA ASP A 80 -15.38 -20.34 0.16
C ASP A 80 -14.89 -20.42 -1.29
N ARG A 81 -15.38 -19.55 -2.19
CA ARG A 81 -15.06 -19.63 -3.63
C ARG A 81 -13.72 -19.03 -3.98
N TYR A 82 -13.34 -17.94 -3.31
CA TYR A 82 -12.11 -17.20 -3.61
C TYR A 82 -11.16 -17.13 -2.42
N GLY A 83 -11.63 -17.54 -1.23
CA GLY A 83 -10.88 -17.40 0.01
C GLY A 83 -10.80 -15.96 0.50
N ALA A 84 -11.76 -15.10 0.13
CA ALA A 84 -11.82 -13.73 0.55
C ALA A 84 -12.21 -13.61 2.03
N VAL A 85 -11.52 -12.76 2.78
CA VAL A 85 -11.87 -12.41 4.15
C VAL A 85 -12.80 -11.20 4.08
N LEU A 86 -14.02 -11.37 4.55
CA LEU A 86 -15.11 -10.40 4.46
C LEU A 86 -15.64 -10.04 5.85
N ILE A 87 -16.31 -8.91 5.94
CA ILE A 87 -16.96 -8.42 7.15
C ILE A 87 -18.45 -8.30 6.90
N ASP A 88 -19.22 -9.07 7.63
CA ASP A 88 -20.68 -8.97 7.67
C ASP A 88 -21.07 -7.66 8.39
N GLN A 89 -21.65 -6.75 7.65
CA GLN A 89 -22.01 -5.42 8.15
C GLN A 89 -23.24 -5.45 9.08
N GLU A 90 -24.04 -6.50 9.07
CA GLU A 90 -25.16 -6.65 10.00
C GLU A 90 -24.68 -7.15 11.37
N ARG A 91 -23.72 -8.09 11.37
CA ARG A 91 -23.13 -8.62 12.59
C ARG A 91 -22.09 -7.69 13.20
N CYS A 92 -21.38 -6.90 12.39
CA CYS A 92 -20.41 -5.95 12.88
C CYS A 92 -21.13 -4.80 13.61
N GLN A 93 -21.26 -4.95 14.91
CA GLN A 93 -21.78 -3.90 15.79
C GLN A 93 -20.59 -3.34 16.56
N ALA A 94 -20.18 -2.15 16.21
CA ALA A 94 -19.03 -1.50 16.83
C ALA A 94 -19.33 -0.98 18.26
N GLU A 95 -20.50 -1.31 18.81
CA GLU A 95 -20.96 -0.92 20.12
C GLU A 95 -20.75 -2.04 21.18
N GLY A 96 -20.76 -1.67 22.43
CA GLY A 96 -20.69 -2.61 23.56
C GLY A 96 -19.27 -3.08 23.86
N GLU A 97 -19.04 -4.39 23.81
CA GLU A 97 -17.77 -5.01 24.20
C GLU A 97 -16.69 -4.90 23.11
N CYS A 98 -17.03 -4.53 21.87
CA CYS A 98 -16.09 -4.43 20.76
C CYS A 98 -15.13 -3.24 20.93
N LYS A 99 -13.85 -3.52 21.04
CA LYS A 99 -12.77 -2.53 21.12
C LYS A 99 -11.98 -2.41 19.83
N ARG A 100 -12.57 -2.85 18.70
CA ARG A 100 -11.91 -2.89 17.38
C ARG A 100 -10.72 -3.84 17.34
N GLU A 101 -10.80 -4.98 18.03
CA GLU A 101 -9.73 -5.99 18.15
C GLU A 101 -9.27 -6.48 16.79
N CYS A 102 -10.16 -6.57 15.81
CA CYS A 102 -9.83 -6.92 14.42
C CYS A 102 -8.84 -5.93 13.77
N TRP A 103 -8.93 -4.63 14.11
CA TRP A 103 -8.00 -3.62 13.65
C TRP A 103 -6.64 -3.73 14.34
N GLU A 104 -6.65 -3.93 15.64
CA GLU A 104 -5.41 -4.12 16.43
C GLU A 104 -4.67 -5.38 15.99
N ALA A 105 -5.40 -6.46 15.72
CA ALA A 105 -4.82 -7.74 15.34
C ALA A 105 -4.24 -7.74 13.91
N CYS A 106 -4.77 -6.90 12.99
CA CYS A 106 -4.31 -6.92 11.60
C CYS A 106 -2.93 -6.27 11.44
N PRO A 107 -1.86 -7.03 11.16
CA PRO A 107 -0.51 -6.45 11.05
C PRO A 107 -0.36 -5.54 9.82
N TYR A 108 -1.23 -5.69 8.82
CA TYR A 108 -1.18 -4.93 7.56
C TYR A 108 -2.06 -3.67 7.57
N GLY A 109 -2.76 -3.41 8.69
CA GLY A 109 -3.68 -2.28 8.80
C GLY A 109 -4.78 -2.29 7.75
N SER A 110 -5.25 -3.47 7.33
CA SER A 110 -6.21 -3.61 6.23
C SER A 110 -7.67 -3.51 6.68
N ILE A 111 -7.93 -3.49 7.99
CA ILE A 111 -9.23 -3.12 8.56
C ILE A 111 -9.26 -1.61 8.70
N VAL A 112 -10.31 -0.98 8.23
CA VAL A 112 -10.46 0.48 8.21
C VAL A 112 -11.83 0.90 8.71
N PHE A 113 -11.93 2.12 9.22
CA PHE A 113 -13.16 2.75 9.70
C PHE A 113 -13.34 4.09 8.99
N ALA A 114 -14.57 4.51 8.77
CA ALA A 114 -14.84 5.79 8.13
C ALA A 114 -14.65 6.98 9.09
N SER A 115 -14.82 6.74 10.39
CA SER A 115 -14.60 7.73 11.46
C SER A 115 -14.09 7.06 12.74
N ASP A 116 -13.68 7.89 13.71
CA ASP A 116 -13.30 7.42 15.05
C ASP A 116 -14.51 7.20 15.98
N ASP A 117 -15.73 7.43 15.51
CA ASP A 117 -16.94 7.23 16.30
C ASP A 117 -17.03 5.79 16.80
N PRO A 118 -17.39 5.57 18.07
CA PRO A 118 -17.45 4.22 18.66
C PRO A 118 -18.36 3.25 17.91
N GLY A 119 -19.44 3.75 17.31
CA GLY A 119 -20.41 2.96 16.54
C GLY A 119 -20.02 2.71 15.07
N GLU A 120 -18.86 3.21 14.62
CA GLU A 120 -18.43 3.01 13.23
C GLU A 120 -18.02 1.56 12.98
N LYS A 121 -18.58 0.97 11.93
CA LYS A 121 -18.35 -0.44 11.57
C LYS A 121 -17.03 -0.63 10.82
N ALA A 122 -16.39 -1.75 11.09
CA ALA A 122 -15.18 -2.15 10.39
C ALA A 122 -15.46 -2.43 8.91
N ARG A 123 -14.54 -2.06 8.04
CA ARG A 123 -14.56 -2.33 6.61
C ARG A 123 -13.19 -2.80 6.14
N ASN A 124 -13.15 -3.54 5.04
CA ASN A 124 -11.91 -3.99 4.40
C ASN A 124 -12.08 -4.13 2.89
N CYS A 125 -11.00 -4.45 2.20
CA CYS A 125 -11.06 -4.87 0.80
C CYS A 125 -11.95 -6.13 0.68
N THR A 126 -12.87 -6.14 -0.27
CA THR A 126 -13.79 -7.27 -0.53
C THR A 126 -13.25 -8.25 -1.58
N MET A 127 -12.00 -8.10 -2.02
CA MET A 127 -11.42 -8.82 -3.17
C MET A 127 -12.17 -8.52 -4.49
N CYS A 128 -13.07 -7.54 -4.49
CA CYS A 128 -13.99 -7.24 -5.60
C CYS A 128 -14.81 -8.47 -6.02
N ILE A 129 -15.41 -9.21 -5.07
CA ILE A 129 -16.19 -10.43 -5.35
C ILE A 129 -17.31 -10.13 -6.36
N ASP A 130 -17.97 -9.01 -6.25
CA ASP A 130 -18.96 -8.50 -7.20
C ASP A 130 -18.45 -8.56 -8.64
N ARG A 131 -17.22 -8.12 -8.88
CA ARG A 131 -16.59 -8.16 -10.20
C ARG A 131 -16.14 -9.55 -10.60
N LEU A 132 -15.65 -10.35 -9.64
CA LEU A 132 -15.21 -11.71 -9.89
C LEU A 132 -16.37 -12.60 -10.30
N GLU A 133 -17.56 -12.40 -9.74
CA GLU A 133 -18.79 -13.12 -10.12
C GLU A 133 -19.20 -12.82 -11.57
N ASP A 134 -18.91 -11.63 -12.07
CA ASP A 134 -19.09 -11.24 -13.47
C ASP A 134 -17.91 -11.62 -14.38
N GLY A 135 -16.96 -12.41 -13.88
CA GLY A 135 -15.76 -12.82 -14.64
C GLY A 135 -14.76 -11.71 -14.89
N GLN A 136 -14.84 -10.62 -14.14
CA GLN A 136 -13.97 -9.45 -14.26
C GLN A 136 -12.86 -9.48 -13.20
N THR A 137 -11.72 -8.88 -13.51
CA THR A 137 -10.62 -8.72 -12.54
C THR A 137 -10.92 -7.62 -11.52
N PRO A 138 -10.32 -7.68 -10.31
CA PRO A 138 -10.43 -6.59 -9.32
C PRO A 138 -10.07 -5.23 -9.92
N ILE A 139 -10.82 -4.20 -9.54
CA ILE A 139 -10.70 -2.87 -10.14
C ILE A 139 -9.31 -2.24 -9.95
N CYS A 140 -8.64 -2.50 -8.83
CA CYS A 140 -7.28 -2.03 -8.58
C CYS A 140 -6.25 -2.64 -9.55
N VAL A 141 -6.45 -3.90 -9.94
CA VAL A 141 -5.60 -4.59 -10.93
C VAL A 141 -5.85 -4.01 -12.32
N LEU A 142 -7.12 -3.87 -12.69
CA LEU A 142 -7.52 -3.32 -13.98
C LEU A 142 -6.98 -1.89 -14.19
N SER A 143 -7.05 -1.07 -13.16
CA SER A 143 -6.63 0.34 -13.20
C SER A 143 -5.11 0.55 -13.11
N CYS A 144 -4.33 -0.49 -12.82
CA CYS A 144 -2.88 -0.38 -12.71
C CYS A 144 -2.25 -0.15 -14.10
N SER A 145 -1.93 1.09 -14.44
CA SER A 145 -1.38 1.46 -15.75
C SER A 145 -0.03 0.80 -16.05
N LEU A 146 0.80 0.58 -15.03
CA LEU A 146 2.12 -0.04 -15.17
C LEU A 146 2.10 -1.57 -14.97
N ARG A 147 0.92 -2.16 -14.78
CA ARG A 147 0.78 -3.61 -14.55
C ARG A 147 1.67 -4.13 -13.42
N ALA A 148 1.78 -3.34 -12.35
CA ALA A 148 2.46 -3.73 -11.12
C ALA A 148 1.61 -4.68 -10.26
N LEU A 149 0.30 -4.74 -10.51
CA LEU A 149 -0.64 -5.61 -9.82
C LEU A 149 -1.16 -6.70 -10.77
N GLU A 150 -1.23 -7.94 -10.27
CA GLU A 150 -1.91 -9.07 -10.90
C GLU A 150 -2.77 -9.78 -9.85
N PHE A 151 -3.76 -10.54 -10.29
CA PHE A 151 -4.69 -11.27 -9.42
C PHE A 151 -4.97 -12.63 -10.02
N GLY A 152 -5.08 -13.64 -9.18
CA GLY A 152 -5.39 -15.01 -9.59
C GLY A 152 -5.31 -16.02 -8.44
N PRO A 153 -5.46 -17.33 -8.73
CA PRO A 153 -5.19 -18.38 -7.76
C PRO A 153 -3.78 -18.23 -7.19
N ILE A 154 -3.66 -18.24 -5.86
CA ILE A 154 -2.39 -17.93 -5.20
C ILE A 154 -1.27 -18.91 -5.56
N ASP A 155 -1.60 -20.15 -5.77
CA ASP A 155 -0.61 -21.20 -6.13
C ASP A 155 -0.05 -20.98 -7.54
N GLU A 156 -0.88 -20.50 -8.47
CA GLU A 156 -0.43 -20.12 -9.82
C GLU A 156 0.50 -18.91 -9.76
N LEU A 157 0.15 -17.91 -8.94
CA LEU A 157 0.99 -16.72 -8.75
C LEU A 157 2.32 -17.10 -8.08
N ARG A 158 2.30 -18.01 -7.09
CA ARG A 158 3.52 -18.55 -6.46
C ARG A 158 4.37 -19.33 -7.45
N GLY A 159 3.76 -20.15 -8.29
CA GLY A 159 4.46 -20.89 -9.35
C GLY A 159 5.13 -19.97 -10.37
N LYS A 160 4.48 -18.85 -10.71
CA LYS A 160 4.95 -17.91 -11.73
C LYS A 160 6.01 -16.92 -11.22
N TYR A 161 5.86 -16.46 -9.98
CA TYR A 161 6.65 -15.34 -9.45
C TYR A 161 7.49 -15.68 -8.21
N GLY A 162 7.36 -16.89 -7.69
CA GLY A 162 7.99 -17.30 -6.44
C GLY A 162 7.07 -17.11 -5.23
N GLY A 163 7.52 -17.58 -4.06
CA GLY A 163 6.71 -17.63 -2.84
C GLY A 163 6.92 -16.47 -1.86
N LEU A 164 7.55 -15.36 -2.26
CA LEU A 164 7.83 -14.25 -1.37
C LEU A 164 6.53 -13.51 -1.02
N ASN A 165 6.08 -13.64 0.23
CA ASN A 165 4.82 -13.07 0.72
C ASN A 165 5.00 -11.88 1.67
N THR A 166 6.22 -11.43 1.90
CA THR A 166 6.60 -10.26 2.71
C THR A 166 7.79 -9.55 2.10
N LEU A 167 7.91 -8.25 2.31
CA LEU A 167 9.09 -7.44 2.02
C LEU A 167 9.81 -7.11 3.34
N ASP A 168 11.08 -6.71 3.27
CA ASP A 168 11.91 -6.45 4.47
C ASP A 168 11.31 -5.40 5.42
N GLU A 169 10.56 -4.44 4.88
CA GLU A 169 9.94 -3.37 5.66
C GLU A 169 8.54 -3.75 6.22
N MET A 170 8.03 -4.95 5.91
CA MET A 170 6.70 -5.40 6.29
C MET A 170 6.75 -6.32 7.53
N PRO A 171 5.61 -6.43 8.25
CA PRO A 171 5.45 -7.48 9.26
C PRO A 171 5.61 -8.88 8.66
N SER A 172 6.16 -9.82 9.44
CA SER A 172 6.29 -11.21 9.02
C SER A 172 4.94 -11.82 8.62
N GLY A 173 4.92 -12.55 7.52
CA GLY A 173 3.76 -13.27 7.02
C GLY A 173 3.56 -14.67 7.62
N GLU A 174 4.46 -15.15 8.50
CA GLU A 174 4.47 -16.54 8.99
C GLU A 174 3.19 -16.91 9.75
N THR A 175 2.69 -16.02 10.61
CA THR A 175 1.50 -16.28 11.41
C THR A 175 0.21 -16.20 10.63
N THR A 176 0.13 -15.26 9.69
CA THR A 176 -1.13 -14.93 9.00
C THR A 176 -1.27 -15.60 7.64
N GLY A 177 -0.15 -15.97 7.01
CA GLY A 177 -0.16 -16.52 5.65
C GLY A 177 -0.84 -15.57 4.65
N PRO A 178 -0.32 -14.37 4.39
CA PRO A 178 -0.99 -13.43 3.49
C PRO A 178 -1.01 -13.99 2.05
N SER A 179 -2.18 -13.91 1.40
CA SER A 179 -2.38 -14.37 0.02
C SER A 179 -1.92 -13.32 -0.97
N VAL A 180 -0.64 -13.02 -0.91
CA VAL A 180 0.05 -12.10 -1.81
C VAL A 180 1.42 -12.65 -2.17
N VAL A 181 1.88 -12.31 -3.36
CA VAL A 181 3.25 -12.59 -3.82
C VAL A 181 3.90 -11.26 -4.17
N PHE A 182 5.09 -11.05 -3.64
CA PHE A 182 5.87 -9.85 -3.92
C PHE A 182 7.04 -10.14 -4.84
N LYS A 183 7.30 -9.20 -5.73
CA LYS A 183 8.57 -9.07 -6.42
C LYS A 183 9.23 -7.78 -5.95
N PRO A 184 10.27 -7.87 -5.14
CA PRO A 184 10.95 -6.70 -4.61
C PRO A 184 11.60 -5.90 -5.74
N ARG A 185 11.83 -4.63 -5.49
CA ARG A 185 12.60 -3.79 -6.38
C ARG A 185 14.07 -4.16 -6.29
N ASP A 186 14.64 -4.63 -7.37
CA ASP A 186 16.09 -4.81 -7.47
C ASP A 186 16.79 -3.48 -7.23
N GLY A 187 17.90 -3.51 -6.52
CA GLY A 187 18.78 -2.36 -6.43
C GLY A 187 19.10 -1.85 -7.84
N LYS A 188 19.04 -0.53 -8.05
CA LYS A 188 19.41 0.04 -9.36
C LYS A 188 20.76 -0.52 -9.77
N LYS A 189 20.79 -1.32 -10.82
CA LYS A 189 22.05 -1.62 -11.50
C LYS A 189 22.51 -0.29 -12.10
N GLN A 190 23.70 0.11 -11.75
CA GLN A 190 24.31 1.30 -12.32
C GLN A 190 24.54 1.03 -13.81
N LEU A 191 23.67 1.60 -14.66
CA LEU A 191 23.74 1.40 -16.10
C LEU A 191 24.86 2.21 -16.75
N VAL A 192 25.33 3.25 -16.08
CA VAL A 192 26.40 4.15 -16.55
C VAL A 192 27.42 4.30 -15.42
N PRO A 193 28.71 4.26 -15.70
CA PRO A 193 29.73 4.60 -14.73
C PRO A 193 29.44 5.97 -14.13
N TRP A 194 29.41 6.03 -12.82
CA TRP A 194 29.01 7.21 -12.09
C TRP A 194 30.02 7.50 -10.99
N ASP A 195 30.57 8.69 -11.03
CA ASP A 195 31.50 9.20 -10.06
C ASP A 195 30.74 10.07 -9.05
N ALA A 196 30.46 9.51 -7.88
CA ALA A 196 29.69 10.17 -6.84
C ALA A 196 30.42 11.38 -6.26
N GLU A 197 31.73 11.30 -6.11
CA GLU A 197 32.54 12.38 -5.55
C GLU A 197 32.57 13.58 -6.49
N ARG A 198 32.79 13.33 -7.77
CA ARG A 198 32.77 14.37 -8.79
C ARG A 198 31.38 15.01 -8.94
N ALA A 199 30.31 14.21 -8.87
CA ALA A 199 28.98 14.76 -8.94
C ALA A 199 28.64 15.63 -7.73
N LEU A 200 29.09 15.23 -6.54
CA LEU A 200 28.92 16.03 -5.32
C LEU A 200 29.69 17.35 -5.40
N ASP A 201 30.94 17.28 -5.87
CA ASP A 201 31.79 18.46 -6.06
C ASP A 201 31.18 19.44 -7.08
N LEU A 202 30.72 18.94 -8.22
CA LEU A 202 30.03 19.76 -9.22
C LEU A 202 28.75 20.38 -8.69
N TRP A 203 28.00 19.66 -7.85
CA TRP A 203 26.79 20.17 -7.24
C TRP A 203 27.07 21.24 -6.20
N GLN A 204 28.07 21.02 -5.34
CA GLN A 204 28.46 21.99 -4.30
C GLN A 204 29.10 23.25 -4.89
N ASN A 205 29.86 23.09 -5.98
CA ASN A 205 30.62 24.17 -6.60
C ASN A 205 29.99 24.80 -7.85
N ARG A 206 28.73 24.42 -8.17
CA ARG A 206 28.04 24.90 -9.38
C ARG A 206 27.80 26.42 -9.44
N GLY A 207 28.10 27.13 -8.38
CA GLY A 207 27.81 28.55 -8.28
C GLY A 207 26.33 28.88 -8.09
N PRO A 208 25.99 30.14 -7.94
CA PRO A 208 24.59 30.57 -7.82
C PRO A 208 23.85 30.35 -9.15
N LEU A 209 22.58 29.89 -9.04
CA LEU A 209 21.69 29.86 -10.20
C LEU A 209 21.43 31.29 -10.66
N ALA A 210 21.49 31.47 -12.00
CA ALA A 210 21.05 32.75 -12.56
C ALA A 210 19.53 32.93 -12.35
N PRO A 211 19.03 34.15 -12.17
CA PRO A 211 17.61 34.41 -12.01
C PRO A 211 16.75 33.82 -13.16
N ALA A 212 17.30 33.76 -14.37
CA ALA A 212 16.66 33.16 -15.55
C ALA A 212 16.52 31.63 -15.47
N ASP A 213 17.30 30.95 -14.61
CA ASP A 213 17.26 29.51 -14.44
C ASP A 213 16.24 29.07 -13.38
N LEU A 214 15.62 30.02 -12.67
CA LEU A 214 14.61 29.73 -11.66
C LEU A 214 13.23 29.64 -12.31
N PRO A 215 12.44 28.60 -12.00
CA PRO A 215 11.02 28.60 -12.33
C PRO A 215 10.33 29.84 -11.77
N PRO A 216 9.32 30.42 -12.47
CA PRO A 216 8.65 31.65 -12.05
C PRO A 216 7.92 31.56 -10.71
N ILE A 217 7.81 30.38 -10.12
CA ILE A 217 7.23 30.15 -8.80
C ILE A 217 8.24 30.39 -7.64
N TYR A 218 9.54 30.53 -7.94
CA TYR A 218 10.56 30.77 -6.93
C TYR A 218 11.00 32.23 -6.94
N THR A 219 11.11 32.81 -5.77
CA THR A 219 11.53 34.18 -5.59
C THR A 219 13.02 34.33 -5.22
N SER A 220 13.61 33.24 -4.73
CA SER A 220 15.01 33.21 -4.35
C SER A 220 15.66 31.84 -4.57
N ARG A 221 17.00 31.81 -4.54
CA ARG A 221 17.77 30.56 -4.55
C ARG A 221 17.47 29.71 -3.32
N ASP A 222 17.25 30.34 -2.16
CA ASP A 222 17.03 29.63 -0.91
C ASP A 222 15.74 28.82 -0.93
N ASP A 223 14.72 29.27 -1.68
CA ASP A 223 13.48 28.55 -1.90
C ASP A 223 13.70 27.23 -2.65
N VAL A 224 14.75 27.15 -3.49
CA VAL A 224 15.10 25.95 -4.26
C VAL A 224 16.02 25.00 -3.48
N VAL A 225 16.96 25.57 -2.71
CA VAL A 225 18.01 24.82 -2.00
C VAL A 225 17.53 24.36 -0.62
N ASN A 226 16.65 25.13 0.01
CA ASN A 226 16.09 24.85 1.33
C ASN A 226 14.55 24.70 1.23
N PRO A 227 14.05 23.60 0.67
CA PRO A 227 12.61 23.39 0.63
C PRO A 227 12.05 23.39 2.06
N PRO A 228 10.85 23.93 2.26
CA PRO A 228 10.23 24.00 3.58
C PRO A 228 10.19 22.62 4.24
N ALA A 229 10.38 22.59 5.54
CA ALA A 229 10.64 21.40 6.36
C ALA A 229 9.53 20.33 6.41
N GLY A 230 8.56 20.37 5.50
CA GLY A 230 7.45 19.43 5.40
C GLY A 230 7.73 18.15 4.59
N VAL A 231 8.84 18.10 3.84
CA VAL A 231 9.19 16.94 2.98
C VAL A 231 10.33 16.14 3.63
N ARG A 232 10.11 15.65 4.82
CA ARG A 232 11.08 14.71 5.43
C ARG A 232 10.68 13.29 5.13
N GLY A 233 11.66 12.51 4.63
CA GLY A 233 11.50 11.10 4.39
C GLY A 233 10.95 10.36 5.60
N ARG A 234 10.04 9.44 5.40
CA ARG A 234 9.57 8.53 6.44
C ARG A 234 10.50 7.33 6.45
N ASP A 235 11.27 7.18 7.50
CA ASP A 235 12.21 6.06 7.67
C ASP A 235 11.53 4.72 7.91
N ARG A 236 10.23 4.73 8.20
CA ARG A 236 9.42 3.52 8.46
C ARG A 236 8.03 3.66 7.86
N LEU A 237 7.54 2.54 7.29
CA LEU A 237 6.15 2.41 6.87
C LEU A 237 5.25 2.23 8.09
N ASN A 238 4.34 3.18 8.31
CA ASN A 238 3.22 2.98 9.21
C ASN A 238 2.05 2.38 8.41
N LEU A 239 1.85 1.07 8.49
CA LEU A 239 0.77 0.39 7.80
C LEU A 239 -0.60 0.57 8.48
N LYS A 240 -0.63 1.15 9.68
CA LYS A 240 -1.84 1.45 10.45
C LYS A 240 -2.01 2.95 10.69
N PRO A 241 -2.18 3.77 9.65
CA PRO A 241 -2.44 5.19 9.87
C PRO A 241 -3.80 5.35 10.56
N ARG A 242 -3.86 6.19 11.59
CA ARG A 242 -5.13 6.54 12.26
C ARG A 242 -5.95 7.49 11.43
N THR A 243 -5.29 8.34 10.67
CA THR A 243 -5.92 9.32 9.78
C THR A 243 -5.33 9.28 8.38
N ALA A 244 -5.99 9.90 7.42
CA ALA A 244 -5.50 9.98 6.03
C ALA A 244 -4.29 10.89 5.85
N GLU A 245 -3.94 11.67 6.86
CA GLU A 245 -2.87 12.66 6.82
C GLU A 245 -1.56 12.15 7.42
N GLU A 246 -1.55 10.92 7.98
CA GLU A 246 -0.37 10.26 8.54
C GLU A 246 0.39 9.41 7.52
#